data_e4a6ee1bb3b6f2d23bc93fb7094ffae1
#
_entry.id   e4a6ee1bb3b6f2d23bc93fb7094ffae1
#
_cell.length_a   1.000
_cell.length_b   1.000
_cell.length_c   1.000
_cell.angle_alpha   90.00
_cell.angle_beta   90.00
_cell.angle_gamma   90.00
#
_symmetry.space_group_name_H-M   'P 1'
#
loop_
_entity.id
_entity.type
_entity.pdbx_description
1 polymer ?
#
loop_
_entity_poly.entity_id
_entity_poly.type
_entity_poly.pdbx_seq_one_letter_code
_entity_poly.pdbx_strand_id
1 'polypeptide(L)'
;MKVGYAVLYIDGELVISKNHTLLLKKIIKNYGKFEDTNVPWEKESDQIKKVQILDQVKSTCMREWFYDCINLITLIDFKNLDVSDCVDFSKMFYNCKSLQNINEVQTWNVSNGTDFSKMFYNCQLLQDLNGLEIWNVSNGTDFSYMFDSCNSLQNLNELQNWNISNGTDFSYMFAYCELLQDINELKNWNVSNGIDFSCMFYRCISLQNLNELQTWNISNGIDFSCMFANCKSLQDLNGLQNWNVSNSTKSSDIFYNCQSLQEISLSNTLDILTKDMFEKCNPNLKIHWKNHIYTYADLLEYQTIY
;
A
#
# COMPACT_ATOMS: atom_id res chain seq x y z
N MET A 1 14.87 -18.79 -13.43
CA MET A 1 16.35 -18.83 -13.72
C MET A 1 17.10 -19.19 -12.45
N LYS A 2 18.28 -19.87 -12.54
CA LYS A 2 19.12 -20.08 -11.35
C LYS A 2 19.86 -18.79 -11.03
N VAL A 3 19.52 -18.18 -9.92
CA VAL A 3 19.94 -16.82 -9.53
C VAL A 3 21.29 -16.80 -8.84
N GLY A 4 21.45 -17.65 -7.83
CA GLY A 4 22.64 -17.63 -6.99
C GLY A 4 22.63 -18.78 -5.97
N TYR A 5 23.43 -18.61 -4.94
CA TYR A 5 23.51 -19.50 -3.79
C TYR A 5 22.97 -18.79 -2.55
N ALA A 6 22.36 -19.53 -1.63
CA ALA A 6 21.87 -18.97 -0.38
C ALA A 6 22.30 -19.80 0.83
N VAL A 7 22.69 -19.14 1.91
CA VAL A 7 23.12 -19.76 3.17
C VAL A 7 22.53 -18.98 4.35
N LEU A 8 21.87 -19.68 5.26
CA LEU A 8 21.36 -19.11 6.52
C LEU A 8 22.29 -19.49 7.67
N TYR A 9 22.71 -18.46 8.43
CA TYR A 9 23.62 -18.59 9.58
C TYR A 9 22.87 -18.53 10.91
N ILE A 10 23.52 -19.01 12.00
CA ILE A 10 22.90 -19.15 13.34
C ILE A 10 22.48 -17.80 13.95
N ASP A 11 23.07 -16.69 13.53
CA ASP A 11 22.71 -15.34 13.95
C ASP A 11 21.48 -14.77 13.21
N GLY A 12 20.87 -15.58 12.32
CA GLY A 12 19.73 -15.19 11.50
C GLY A 12 20.12 -14.41 10.25
N GLU A 13 21.40 -14.39 9.86
CA GLU A 13 21.83 -13.78 8.60
C GLU A 13 21.62 -14.75 7.43
N LEU A 14 20.78 -14.35 6.48
CA LEU A 14 20.65 -14.98 5.16
C LEU A 14 21.61 -14.28 4.19
N VAL A 15 22.56 -15.02 3.66
CA VAL A 15 23.52 -14.53 2.67
C VAL A 15 23.17 -15.09 1.31
N ILE A 16 23.03 -14.19 0.33
CA ILE A 16 22.77 -14.52 -1.08
C ILE A 16 23.96 -14.04 -1.90
N SER A 17 24.47 -14.90 -2.77
CA SER A 17 25.67 -14.62 -3.60
C SER A 17 25.58 -15.31 -4.95
N LYS A 18 26.24 -14.73 -5.99
CA LYS A 18 26.35 -15.34 -7.32
C LYS A 18 27.17 -16.63 -7.27
N ASN A 19 28.24 -16.62 -6.47
CA ASN A 19 29.13 -17.74 -6.28
C ASN A 19 28.91 -18.36 -4.90
N HIS A 20 29.24 -19.64 -4.74
CA HIS A 20 29.14 -20.32 -3.45
C HIS A 20 30.17 -19.76 -2.46
N THR A 21 29.80 -18.71 -1.75
CA THR A 21 30.62 -18.02 -0.76
C THR A 21 30.13 -18.34 0.64
N LEU A 22 31.03 -18.80 1.52
CA LEU A 22 30.74 -19.09 2.91
C LEU A 22 31.46 -18.08 3.81
N LEU A 23 30.73 -17.51 4.77
CA LEU A 23 31.31 -16.70 5.83
C LEU A 23 31.89 -17.60 6.92
N LEU A 24 32.84 -17.08 7.73
CA LEU A 24 33.40 -17.78 8.89
C LEU A 24 32.42 -17.76 10.06
N LYS A 25 31.23 -18.31 9.86
CA LYS A 25 30.13 -18.38 10.82
C LYS A 25 29.53 -19.78 10.85
N LYS A 26 28.85 -20.11 11.96
CA LYS A 26 28.13 -21.38 12.06
C LYS A 26 26.87 -21.35 11.19
N ILE A 27 26.73 -22.32 10.30
CA ILE A 27 25.62 -22.44 9.34
C ILE A 27 24.44 -23.15 10.01
N ILE A 28 23.21 -22.61 9.84
CA ILE A 28 21.95 -23.33 10.06
C ILE A 28 21.66 -24.20 8.86
N LYS A 29 21.64 -23.58 7.66
CA LYS A 29 21.26 -24.27 6.44
C LYS A 29 21.95 -23.68 5.21
N ASN A 30 22.51 -24.56 4.40
CA ASN A 30 23.06 -24.23 3.09
C ASN A 30 22.07 -24.73 2.04
N TYR A 31 21.41 -23.79 1.37
CA TYR A 31 20.39 -24.11 0.36
C TYR A 31 20.99 -24.45 -1.01
N GLY A 32 22.29 -24.17 -1.21
CA GLY A 32 22.93 -24.32 -2.51
C GLY A 32 22.41 -23.33 -3.54
N LYS A 33 22.39 -23.74 -4.79
CA LYS A 33 21.93 -22.92 -5.92
C LYS A 33 20.40 -22.96 -6.04
N PHE A 34 19.76 -21.80 -6.15
CA PHE A 34 18.30 -21.69 -6.15
C PHE A 34 17.78 -20.98 -7.42
N GLU A 35 16.47 -21.01 -7.61
CA GLU A 35 15.72 -20.32 -8.67
C GLU A 35 14.90 -19.17 -8.08
N ASP A 36 14.75 -18.07 -8.83
CA ASP A 36 14.06 -16.85 -8.39
C ASP A 36 12.54 -17.02 -8.18
N THR A 37 11.94 -18.01 -8.82
CA THR A 37 10.52 -18.33 -8.69
C THR A 37 10.18 -19.30 -7.54
N ASN A 38 11.20 -19.80 -6.83
CA ASN A 38 11.03 -20.76 -5.73
C ASN A 38 12.15 -20.59 -4.72
N VAL A 39 11.96 -19.68 -3.78
CA VAL A 39 12.96 -19.39 -2.74
C VAL A 39 13.02 -20.52 -1.71
N PRO A 40 14.21 -21.05 -1.40
CA PRO A 40 14.32 -22.27 -0.60
C PRO A 40 14.29 -22.04 0.91
N TRP A 41 14.24 -20.78 1.38
CA TRP A 41 14.29 -20.42 2.82
C TRP A 41 12.90 -20.16 3.44
N GLU A 42 11.83 -20.41 2.73
CA GLU A 42 10.45 -20.20 3.19
C GLU A 42 10.17 -20.85 4.56
N LYS A 43 10.63 -22.07 4.77
CA LYS A 43 10.42 -22.81 6.04
C LYS A 43 11.18 -22.26 7.22
N GLU A 44 12.23 -21.50 6.99
CA GLU A 44 13.08 -20.87 8.00
C GLU A 44 12.92 -19.34 7.98
N SER A 45 11.88 -18.83 7.35
CA SER A 45 11.61 -17.38 7.20
C SER A 45 11.58 -16.64 8.55
N ASP A 46 11.02 -17.27 9.59
CA ASP A 46 10.96 -16.75 10.95
C ASP A 46 12.33 -16.64 11.64
N GLN A 47 13.36 -17.32 11.14
CA GLN A 47 14.73 -17.25 11.67
C GLN A 47 15.55 -16.14 11.02
N ILE A 48 15.08 -15.58 9.88
CA ILE A 48 15.81 -14.55 9.13
C ILE A 48 15.64 -13.20 9.82
N LYS A 49 16.75 -12.62 10.27
CA LYS A 49 16.81 -11.30 10.90
C LYS A 49 17.52 -10.26 10.04
N LYS A 50 18.39 -10.72 9.16
CA LYS A 50 19.21 -9.90 8.28
C LYS A 50 19.39 -10.60 6.93
N VAL A 51 19.37 -9.84 5.85
CA VAL A 51 19.67 -10.35 4.50
C VAL A 51 20.85 -9.56 3.94
N GLN A 52 21.86 -10.24 3.41
CA GLN A 52 23.00 -9.63 2.72
C GLN A 52 23.16 -10.19 1.32
N ILE A 53 23.34 -9.31 0.34
CA ILE A 53 23.65 -9.64 -1.06
C ILE A 53 25.14 -9.38 -1.28
N LEU A 54 26.00 -10.44 -1.25
CA LEU A 54 27.46 -10.27 -1.23
C LEU A 54 28.05 -9.81 -2.59
N ASP A 55 27.49 -10.28 -3.70
CA ASP A 55 27.99 -9.96 -5.04
C ASP A 55 26.81 -9.83 -6.03
N GLN A 56 27.12 -9.46 -7.28
CA GLN A 56 26.07 -9.18 -8.28
C GLN A 56 25.22 -10.42 -8.56
N VAL A 57 23.97 -10.35 -8.09
CA VAL A 57 22.91 -11.34 -8.30
C VAL A 57 21.85 -10.72 -9.19
N LYS A 58 21.41 -11.40 -10.23
CA LYS A 58 20.32 -10.94 -11.11
C LYS A 58 19.10 -11.83 -10.93
N SER A 59 17.94 -11.21 -10.80
CA SER A 59 16.64 -11.89 -10.75
C SER A 59 15.69 -11.38 -11.82
N THR A 60 14.77 -12.22 -12.23
CA THR A 60 13.65 -11.88 -13.14
C THR A 60 12.30 -11.90 -12.43
N CYS A 61 12.27 -12.34 -11.18
CA CYS A 61 11.07 -12.40 -10.35
C CYS A 61 11.45 -12.25 -8.88
N MET A 62 10.82 -11.29 -8.20
CA MET A 62 11.04 -11.04 -6.77
C MET A 62 9.87 -11.47 -5.91
N ARG A 63 8.86 -12.11 -6.51
CA ARG A 63 7.67 -12.57 -5.82
C ARG A 63 8.03 -13.43 -4.61
N GLU A 64 7.51 -13.04 -3.45
CA GLU A 64 7.58 -13.78 -2.19
C GLU A 64 9.02 -14.05 -1.65
N TRP A 65 10.06 -13.33 -2.14
CA TRP A 65 11.44 -13.61 -1.72
C TRP A 65 11.66 -13.57 -0.21
N PHE A 66 11.02 -12.65 0.49
CA PHE A 66 11.12 -12.53 1.96
C PHE A 66 9.73 -12.63 2.62
N TYR A 67 8.85 -13.45 2.02
CA TYR A 67 7.52 -13.72 2.55
C TYR A 67 7.62 -14.31 3.96
N ASP A 68 6.82 -13.76 4.90
CA ASP A 68 6.78 -14.18 6.31
C ASP A 68 8.12 -14.11 7.07
N CYS A 69 9.10 -13.31 6.60
CA CYS A 69 10.31 -13.03 7.36
C CYS A 69 10.00 -12.06 8.51
N ILE A 70 9.19 -12.52 9.47
CA ILE A 70 8.60 -11.70 10.54
C ILE A 70 9.64 -11.01 11.44
N ASN A 71 10.85 -11.57 11.53
CA ASN A 71 11.97 -11.06 12.32
C ASN A 71 13.03 -10.33 11.51
N LEU A 72 12.80 -10.11 10.20
CA LEU A 72 13.72 -9.38 9.33
C LEU A 72 13.77 -7.90 9.73
N ILE A 73 14.97 -7.42 10.08
CA ILE A 73 15.22 -6.05 10.52
C ILE A 73 16.10 -5.31 9.53
N THR A 74 17.10 -5.98 8.94
CA THR A 74 18.21 -5.32 8.23
C THR A 74 18.41 -5.92 6.85
N LEU A 75 18.45 -5.03 5.86
CA LEU A 75 18.85 -5.30 4.48
C LEU A 75 20.28 -4.76 4.28
N ILE A 76 21.15 -5.46 3.57
CA ILE A 76 22.54 -5.05 3.35
C ILE A 76 22.96 -5.32 1.92
N ASP A 77 23.58 -4.33 1.29
CA ASP A 77 24.14 -4.41 -0.05
C ASP A 77 23.12 -4.80 -1.13
N PHE A 78 21.86 -4.41 -0.98
CA PHE A 78 20.79 -4.67 -1.95
C PHE A 78 21.03 -4.00 -3.30
N LYS A 79 21.96 -3.02 -3.38
CA LYS A 79 22.51 -2.49 -4.64
C LYS A 79 23.15 -3.57 -5.52
N ASN A 80 23.54 -4.71 -4.95
CA ASN A 80 24.10 -5.85 -5.67
C ASN A 80 23.01 -6.77 -6.27
N LEU A 81 21.73 -6.53 -5.96
CA LEU A 81 20.62 -7.28 -6.53
C LEU A 81 20.07 -6.53 -7.75
N ASP A 82 20.37 -7.04 -8.93
CA ASP A 82 19.84 -6.51 -10.19
C ASP A 82 18.43 -7.06 -10.43
N VAL A 83 17.45 -6.18 -10.30
CA VAL A 83 16.01 -6.46 -10.49
C VAL A 83 15.47 -5.86 -11.80
N SER A 84 16.35 -5.37 -12.68
CA SER A 84 15.97 -4.63 -13.90
C SER A 84 15.09 -5.41 -14.88
N ASP A 85 15.13 -6.75 -14.83
CA ASP A 85 14.29 -7.61 -15.66
C ASP A 85 13.05 -8.14 -14.90
N CYS A 86 12.84 -7.72 -13.63
CA CYS A 86 11.72 -8.19 -12.84
C CYS A 86 10.40 -7.54 -13.28
N VAL A 87 9.39 -8.37 -13.41
CA VAL A 87 8.01 -7.97 -13.73
C VAL A 87 7.10 -8.10 -12.51
N ASP A 88 7.36 -9.07 -11.66
CA ASP A 88 6.55 -9.41 -10.48
C ASP A 88 7.35 -9.19 -9.19
N PHE A 89 6.90 -8.19 -8.41
CA PHE A 89 7.41 -7.83 -7.07
C PHE A 89 6.41 -8.18 -5.96
N SER A 90 5.32 -8.87 -6.33
CA SER A 90 4.22 -9.13 -5.40
C SER A 90 4.68 -9.86 -4.15
N LYS A 91 4.18 -9.42 -2.98
CA LYS A 91 4.45 -10.01 -1.67
C LYS A 91 5.93 -10.15 -1.28
N MET A 92 6.85 -9.41 -1.92
CA MET A 92 8.29 -9.58 -1.69
C MET A 92 8.68 -9.47 -0.22
N PHE A 93 8.14 -8.51 0.51
CA PHE A 93 8.35 -8.31 1.95
C PHE A 93 7.03 -8.50 2.74
N TYR A 94 6.13 -9.35 2.23
CA TYR A 94 4.87 -9.65 2.90
C TYR A 94 5.11 -10.13 4.32
N ASN A 95 4.44 -9.47 5.30
CA ASN A 95 4.49 -9.83 6.72
C ASN A 95 5.89 -9.70 7.37
N CYS A 96 6.78 -8.84 6.82
CA CYS A 96 8.07 -8.49 7.45
C CYS A 96 7.84 -7.49 8.59
N LYS A 97 7.21 -7.94 9.68
CA LYS A 97 6.72 -7.10 10.78
C LYS A 97 7.79 -6.25 11.46
N SER A 98 9.04 -6.74 11.48
CA SER A 98 10.17 -6.10 12.15
C SER A 98 10.98 -5.18 11.23
N LEU A 99 10.66 -5.10 9.93
CA LEU A 99 11.36 -4.26 8.96
C LEU A 99 11.04 -2.79 9.23
N GLN A 100 12.09 -1.99 9.56
CA GLN A 100 11.93 -0.59 9.97
C GLN A 100 12.22 0.41 8.86
N ASN A 101 13.08 0.05 7.91
CA ASN A 101 13.42 0.89 6.75
C ASN A 101 13.78 0.03 5.54
N ILE A 102 13.71 0.66 4.36
CA ILE A 102 13.94 0.03 3.06
C ILE A 102 14.95 0.83 2.21
N ASN A 103 15.78 1.66 2.82
CA ASN A 103 16.75 2.53 2.12
C ASN A 103 17.66 1.77 1.14
N GLU A 104 17.93 0.53 1.41
CA GLU A 104 18.80 -0.33 0.58
C GLU A 104 18.25 -0.61 -0.83
N VAL A 105 16.94 -0.41 -1.07
CA VAL A 105 16.32 -0.62 -2.39
C VAL A 105 16.34 0.63 -3.29
N GLN A 106 16.91 1.74 -2.82
CA GLN A 106 16.94 3.03 -3.53
C GLN A 106 17.57 2.98 -4.93
N THR A 107 18.48 2.04 -5.17
CA THR A 107 19.19 1.93 -6.48
C THR A 107 18.50 0.98 -7.46
N TRP A 108 17.38 0.39 -7.09
CA TRP A 108 16.70 -0.59 -7.92
C TRP A 108 16.04 0.04 -9.15
N ASN A 109 16.27 -0.57 -10.29
CA ASN A 109 15.51 -0.29 -11.50
C ASN A 109 14.28 -1.22 -11.54
N VAL A 110 13.11 -0.70 -11.18
CA VAL A 110 11.83 -1.44 -11.16
C VAL A 110 10.97 -1.14 -12.39
N SER A 111 11.52 -0.52 -13.43
CA SER A 111 10.76 0.02 -14.57
C SER A 111 10.00 -1.03 -15.39
N ASN A 112 10.35 -2.31 -15.27
CA ASN A 112 9.63 -3.41 -15.90
C ASN A 112 8.53 -4.01 -15.00
N GLY A 113 8.44 -3.59 -13.74
CA GLY A 113 7.46 -4.09 -12.78
C GLY A 113 6.03 -3.74 -13.17
N THR A 114 5.15 -4.74 -13.14
CA THR A 114 3.72 -4.58 -13.38
C THR A 114 2.88 -4.93 -12.16
N ASP A 115 3.36 -5.85 -11.32
CA ASP A 115 2.68 -6.29 -10.11
C ASP A 115 3.52 -5.94 -8.87
N PHE A 116 3.01 -5.00 -8.07
CA PHE A 116 3.55 -4.57 -6.79
C PHE A 116 2.61 -4.93 -5.62
N SER A 117 1.61 -5.78 -5.89
CA SER A 117 0.58 -6.11 -4.91
C SER A 117 1.17 -6.73 -3.65
N LYS A 118 0.71 -6.25 -2.48
CA LYS A 118 1.12 -6.76 -1.15
C LYS A 118 2.64 -6.70 -0.89
N MET A 119 3.41 -5.90 -1.65
CA MET A 119 4.88 -5.91 -1.56
C MET A 119 5.39 -5.66 -0.14
N PHE A 120 4.78 -4.74 0.60
CA PHE A 120 5.10 -4.40 1.99
C PHE A 120 3.91 -4.65 2.94
N TYR A 121 2.99 -5.54 2.56
CA TYR A 121 1.84 -5.88 3.39
C TYR A 121 2.28 -6.28 4.79
N ASN A 122 1.67 -5.66 5.82
CA ASN A 122 1.92 -5.95 7.24
C ASN A 122 3.38 -5.75 7.69
N CYS A 123 4.09 -4.76 7.08
CA CYS A 123 5.37 -4.25 7.57
C CYS A 123 5.11 -3.24 8.70
N GLN A 124 4.70 -3.74 9.86
CA GLN A 124 4.13 -2.95 10.97
C GLN A 124 5.05 -1.85 11.50
N LEU A 125 6.37 -2.05 11.47
CA LEU A 125 7.38 -1.12 11.98
C LEU A 125 8.01 -0.22 10.90
N LEU A 126 7.56 -0.30 9.65
CA LEU A 126 8.01 0.58 8.57
C LEU A 126 7.50 2.00 8.82
N GLN A 127 8.43 2.96 9.03
CA GLN A 127 8.09 4.33 9.46
C GLN A 127 8.03 5.33 8.32
N ASP A 128 8.84 5.12 7.29
CA ASP A 128 8.94 5.93 6.08
C ASP A 128 9.21 5.06 4.86
N LEU A 129 9.19 5.66 3.68
CA LEU A 129 9.36 4.99 2.40
C LEU A 129 10.68 5.40 1.71
N ASN A 130 11.66 5.90 2.48
CA ASN A 130 12.98 6.28 1.97
C ASN A 130 13.58 5.14 1.13
N GLY A 131 13.99 5.45 -0.08
CA GLY A 131 14.47 4.48 -1.07
C GLY A 131 13.50 4.22 -2.23
N LEU A 132 12.23 4.70 -2.14
CA LEU A 132 11.24 4.57 -3.21
C LEU A 132 11.12 5.83 -4.09
N GLU A 133 11.74 6.93 -3.71
CA GLU A 133 11.58 8.26 -4.33
C GLU A 133 11.96 8.32 -5.82
N ILE A 134 12.87 7.45 -6.26
CA ILE A 134 13.33 7.41 -7.66
C ILE A 134 12.80 6.21 -8.45
N TRP A 135 11.94 5.40 -7.85
CA TRP A 135 11.38 4.25 -8.55
C TRP A 135 10.50 4.68 -9.72
N ASN A 136 10.79 4.12 -10.89
CA ASN A 136 9.93 4.25 -12.05
C ASN A 136 8.91 3.10 -12.03
N VAL A 137 7.71 3.36 -11.54
CA VAL A 137 6.60 2.39 -11.46
C VAL A 137 5.58 2.56 -12.60
N SER A 138 5.96 3.23 -13.69
CA SER A 138 5.03 3.62 -14.76
C SER A 138 4.39 2.45 -15.51
N ASN A 139 4.94 1.24 -15.42
CA ASN A 139 4.34 0.02 -15.96
C ASN A 139 3.48 -0.73 -14.94
N GLY A 140 3.44 -0.27 -13.68
CA GLY A 140 2.64 -0.90 -12.62
C GLY A 140 1.14 -0.83 -12.90
N THR A 141 0.46 -1.95 -12.77
CA THR A 141 -0.98 -2.08 -12.95
C THR A 141 -1.69 -2.49 -11.66
N ASP A 142 -1.03 -3.27 -10.81
CA ASP A 142 -1.56 -3.75 -9.54
C ASP A 142 -0.71 -3.23 -8.36
N PHE A 143 -1.32 -2.35 -7.56
CA PHE A 143 -0.77 -1.79 -6.32
C PHE A 143 -1.60 -2.21 -5.09
N SER A 144 -2.49 -3.20 -5.25
CA SER A 144 -3.41 -3.62 -4.20
C SER A 144 -2.67 -4.09 -2.95
N TYR A 145 -3.11 -3.62 -1.77
CA TYR A 145 -2.53 -3.96 -0.47
C TYR A 145 -1.04 -3.62 -0.30
N MET A 146 -0.43 -2.80 -1.18
CA MET A 146 1.03 -2.62 -1.20
C MET A 146 1.61 -2.21 0.15
N PHE A 147 0.94 -1.34 0.88
CA PHE A 147 1.35 -0.85 2.21
C PHE A 147 0.27 -1.13 3.28
N ASP A 148 -0.65 -2.05 3.02
CA ASP A 148 -1.67 -2.42 4.01
C ASP A 148 -1.02 -2.87 5.32
N SER A 149 -1.54 -2.38 6.44
CA SER A 149 -1.04 -2.68 7.79
C SER A 149 0.41 -2.22 8.05
N CYS A 150 0.89 -1.21 7.33
CA CYS A 150 2.09 -0.46 7.70
C CYS A 150 1.72 0.54 8.81
N ASN A 151 1.42 0.02 10.01
CA ASN A 151 0.81 0.79 11.10
C ASN A 151 1.67 1.98 11.57
N SER A 152 3.00 1.92 11.40
CA SER A 152 3.96 2.96 11.81
C SER A 152 4.25 3.99 10.71
N LEU A 153 3.68 3.84 9.50
CA LEU A 153 3.91 4.76 8.39
C LEU A 153 3.28 6.12 8.66
N GLN A 154 4.08 7.19 8.62
CA GLN A 154 3.67 8.53 9.05
C GLN A 154 3.37 9.48 7.90
N ASN A 155 4.03 9.31 6.75
CA ASN A 155 3.88 10.16 5.55
C ASN A 155 4.20 9.37 4.28
N LEU A 156 3.94 9.97 3.12
CA LEU A 156 4.11 9.38 1.80
C LEU A 156 5.06 10.19 0.91
N ASN A 157 5.99 10.95 1.51
CA ASN A 157 6.85 11.93 0.84
C ASN A 157 7.54 11.38 -0.42
N GLU A 158 7.97 10.13 -0.38
CA GLU A 158 8.73 9.48 -1.44
C GLU A 158 7.87 9.13 -2.66
N LEU A 159 6.54 9.09 -2.50
CA LEU A 159 5.61 8.69 -3.56
C LEU A 159 5.14 9.86 -4.44
N GLN A 160 5.50 11.10 -4.10
CA GLN A 160 5.00 12.31 -4.78
C GLN A 160 5.26 12.36 -6.31
N ASN A 161 6.34 11.68 -6.75
CA ASN A 161 6.77 11.67 -8.16
C ASN A 161 6.44 10.37 -8.88
N TRP A 162 5.76 9.45 -8.23
CA TRP A 162 5.39 8.20 -8.88
C TRP A 162 4.41 8.42 -10.02
N ASN A 163 4.75 7.88 -11.18
CA ASN A 163 3.82 7.79 -12.30
C ASN A 163 3.05 6.46 -12.20
N ILE A 164 1.82 6.54 -11.73
CA ILE A 164 0.93 5.39 -11.56
C ILE A 164 -0.20 5.36 -12.60
N SER A 165 -0.03 6.06 -13.72
CA SER A 165 -1.09 6.26 -14.71
C SER A 165 -1.59 4.97 -15.38
N ASN A 166 -0.87 3.86 -15.29
CA ASN A 166 -1.32 2.55 -15.74
C ASN A 166 -1.97 1.71 -14.62
N GLY A 167 -1.98 2.20 -13.39
CA GLY A 167 -2.60 1.51 -12.24
C GLY A 167 -4.10 1.32 -12.41
N THR A 168 -4.57 0.10 -12.17
CA THR A 168 -5.99 -0.26 -12.24
C THR A 168 -6.53 -0.73 -10.89
N ASP A 169 -5.70 -1.34 -10.04
CA ASP A 169 -6.09 -1.82 -8.73
C ASP A 169 -5.27 -1.12 -7.63
N PHE A 170 -5.98 -0.33 -6.83
CA PHE A 170 -5.47 0.40 -5.65
C PHE A 170 -6.16 -0.05 -4.37
N SER A 171 -6.90 -1.19 -4.42
CA SER A 171 -7.66 -1.69 -3.28
C SER A 171 -6.75 -1.94 -2.08
N TYR A 172 -7.17 -1.48 -0.90
CA TYR A 172 -6.43 -1.62 0.37
C TYR A 172 -5.00 -1.05 0.38
N MET A 173 -4.56 -0.24 -0.62
CA MET A 173 -3.15 0.15 -0.77
C MET A 173 -2.53 0.74 0.50
N PHE A 174 -3.27 1.53 1.25
CA PHE A 174 -2.84 2.16 2.52
C PHE A 174 -3.75 1.79 3.69
N ALA A 175 -4.51 0.70 3.59
CA ALA A 175 -5.40 0.29 4.69
C ALA A 175 -4.59 0.03 5.96
N TYR A 176 -5.16 0.36 7.12
CA TYR A 176 -4.50 0.23 8.43
C TYR A 176 -3.19 1.00 8.60
N CYS A 177 -2.86 2.00 7.76
CA CYS A 177 -1.78 2.95 8.03
C CYS A 177 -2.24 3.90 9.15
N GLU A 178 -2.23 3.42 10.39
CA GLU A 178 -2.90 4.08 11.53
C GLU A 178 -2.27 5.42 11.92
N LEU A 179 -0.98 5.64 11.65
CA LEU A 179 -0.26 6.88 11.95
C LEU A 179 -0.21 7.88 10.78
N LEU A 180 -0.76 7.52 9.62
CA LEU A 180 -0.80 8.40 8.45
C LEU A 180 -1.75 9.58 8.71
N GLN A 181 -1.22 10.81 8.75
CA GLN A 181 -1.96 12.01 9.11
C GLN A 181 -2.50 12.78 7.92
N ASP A 182 -1.77 12.79 6.81
CA ASP A 182 -2.14 13.44 5.56
C ASP A 182 -1.64 12.65 4.35
N ILE A 183 -2.11 13.07 3.17
CA ILE A 183 -1.84 12.43 1.88
C ILE A 183 -1.46 13.47 0.82
N ASN A 184 -0.78 14.54 1.24
CA ASN A 184 -0.43 15.69 0.43
C ASN A 184 0.36 15.34 -0.83
N GLU A 185 1.15 14.28 -0.78
CA GLU A 185 2.01 13.81 -1.85
C GLU A 185 1.23 13.21 -3.01
N LEU A 186 0.02 12.74 -2.76
CA LEU A 186 -0.80 12.05 -3.78
C LEU A 186 -1.50 13.00 -4.74
N LYS A 187 -1.39 14.32 -4.54
CA LYS A 187 -2.05 15.36 -5.38
C LYS A 187 -1.72 15.26 -6.87
N ASN A 188 -0.52 14.79 -7.21
CA ASN A 188 -0.05 14.70 -8.59
C ASN A 188 -0.32 13.34 -9.23
N TRP A 189 -0.88 12.41 -8.50
CA TRP A 189 -1.15 11.07 -9.02
C TRP A 189 -2.23 11.11 -10.10
N ASN A 190 -1.92 10.53 -11.26
CA ASN A 190 -2.89 10.27 -12.30
C ASN A 190 -3.50 8.88 -12.09
N VAL A 191 -4.69 8.84 -11.51
CA VAL A 191 -5.44 7.60 -11.22
C VAL A 191 -6.56 7.34 -12.24
N SER A 192 -6.51 7.98 -13.41
CA SER A 192 -7.62 7.96 -14.38
C SER A 192 -7.93 6.57 -14.96
N ASN A 193 -7.01 5.60 -14.86
CA ASN A 193 -7.24 4.21 -15.23
C ASN A 193 -7.66 3.32 -14.04
N GLY A 194 -7.72 3.88 -12.82
CA GLY A 194 -8.13 3.14 -11.62
C GLY A 194 -9.56 2.62 -11.70
N ILE A 195 -9.72 1.36 -11.34
CA ILE A 195 -11.00 0.63 -11.35
C ILE A 195 -11.43 0.30 -9.93
N ASP A 196 -10.50 -0.21 -9.11
CA ASP A 196 -10.77 -0.62 -7.74
C ASP A 196 -10.00 0.26 -6.74
N PHE A 197 -10.75 1.00 -5.93
CA PHE A 197 -10.28 1.85 -4.84
C PHE A 197 -10.83 1.38 -3.48
N SER A 198 -11.42 0.17 -3.43
CA SER A 198 -12.05 -0.35 -2.22
C SER A 198 -11.08 -0.40 -1.06
N CYS A 199 -11.50 0.09 0.10
CA CYS A 199 -10.71 0.12 1.33
C CYS A 199 -9.34 0.81 1.22
N MET A 200 -9.05 1.63 0.19
CA MET A 200 -7.71 2.19 -0.05
C MET A 200 -7.11 2.87 1.18
N PHE A 201 -7.92 3.58 1.98
CA PHE A 201 -7.52 4.24 3.23
C PHE A 201 -8.30 3.70 4.44
N TYR A 202 -8.79 2.46 4.37
CA TYR A 202 -9.54 1.85 5.46
C TYR A 202 -8.74 1.86 6.76
N ARG A 203 -9.33 2.38 7.86
CA ARG A 203 -8.68 2.49 9.18
C ARG A 203 -7.41 3.36 9.23
N CYS A 204 -7.24 4.32 8.34
CA CYS A 204 -6.27 5.40 8.54
C CYS A 204 -6.80 6.34 9.64
N ILE A 205 -6.71 5.89 10.89
CA ILE A 205 -7.40 6.53 12.03
C ILE A 205 -6.90 7.94 12.34
N SER A 206 -5.68 8.30 11.92
CA SER A 206 -5.07 9.61 12.11
C SER A 206 -5.25 10.57 10.93
N LEU A 207 -5.81 10.10 9.79
CA LEU A 207 -6.02 10.90 8.58
C LEU A 207 -7.03 12.02 8.84
N GLN A 208 -6.65 13.28 8.58
CA GLN A 208 -7.41 14.46 8.99
C GLN A 208 -8.21 15.12 7.87
N ASN A 209 -7.70 15.10 6.62
CA ASN A 209 -8.34 15.72 5.48
C ASN A 209 -8.00 14.99 4.16
N LEU A 210 -8.76 15.31 3.10
CA LEU A 210 -8.64 14.71 1.77
C LEU A 210 -8.38 15.75 0.68
N ASN A 211 -7.95 16.96 1.05
CA ASN A 211 -7.89 18.11 0.14
C ASN A 211 -7.12 17.84 -1.16
N GLU A 212 -6.08 17.04 -1.10
CA GLU A 212 -5.22 16.75 -2.23
C GLU A 212 -5.85 15.81 -3.26
N LEU A 213 -6.93 15.12 -2.90
CA LEU A 213 -7.65 14.24 -3.83
C LEU A 213 -8.57 15.00 -4.80
N GLN A 214 -8.71 16.32 -4.66
CA GLN A 214 -9.54 17.15 -5.54
C GLN A 214 -9.12 17.11 -7.02
N THR A 215 -7.87 16.75 -7.29
CA THR A 215 -7.29 16.66 -8.64
C THR A 215 -7.47 15.29 -9.28
N TRP A 216 -7.89 14.30 -8.51
CA TRP A 216 -8.03 12.94 -9.00
C TRP A 216 -9.19 12.80 -9.97
N ASN A 217 -8.90 12.25 -11.15
CA ASN A 217 -9.93 11.80 -12.08
C ASN A 217 -10.22 10.32 -11.82
N ILE A 218 -11.34 10.05 -11.16
CA ILE A 218 -11.76 8.70 -10.77
C ILE A 218 -12.96 8.20 -11.61
N SER A 219 -13.21 8.81 -12.76
CA SER A 219 -14.41 8.54 -13.56
C SER A 219 -14.51 7.10 -14.08
N ASN A 220 -13.42 6.34 -14.09
CA ASN A 220 -13.41 4.91 -14.44
C ASN A 220 -13.57 3.98 -13.22
N GLY A 221 -13.57 4.55 -12.00
CA GLY A 221 -13.70 3.78 -10.78
C GLY A 221 -15.04 3.06 -10.65
N ILE A 222 -14.99 1.79 -10.26
CA ILE A 222 -16.16 0.93 -10.10
C ILE A 222 -16.41 0.64 -8.61
N ASP A 223 -15.37 0.38 -7.83
CA ASP A 223 -15.49 0.00 -6.42
C ASP A 223 -14.79 1.01 -5.52
N PHE A 224 -15.57 1.69 -4.67
CA PHE A 224 -15.13 2.62 -3.62
C PHE A 224 -15.58 2.15 -2.23
N SER A 225 -16.04 0.90 -2.10
CA SER A 225 -16.56 0.37 -0.84
C SER A 225 -15.53 0.53 0.28
N CYS A 226 -15.97 1.05 1.43
CA CYS A 226 -15.13 1.25 2.62
C CYS A 226 -13.88 2.13 2.41
N MET A 227 -13.75 2.90 1.31
CA MET A 227 -12.50 3.59 0.96
C MET A 227 -11.91 4.42 2.09
N PHE A 228 -12.75 5.12 2.87
CA PHE A 228 -12.35 5.91 4.04
C PHE A 228 -12.99 5.42 5.34
N ALA A 229 -13.53 4.20 5.35
CA ALA A 229 -14.18 3.69 6.54
C ALA A 229 -13.21 3.59 7.73
N ASN A 230 -13.68 3.98 8.91
CA ASN A 230 -12.88 4.05 10.13
C ASN A 230 -11.75 5.11 10.14
N CYS A 231 -11.76 6.11 9.26
CA CYS A 231 -10.89 7.28 9.34
C CYS A 231 -11.43 8.23 10.42
N LYS A 232 -11.18 7.88 11.69
CA LYS A 232 -11.85 8.52 12.84
C LYS A 232 -11.51 9.99 13.04
N SER A 233 -10.32 10.43 12.58
CA SER A 233 -9.87 11.83 12.69
C SER A 233 -10.24 12.70 11.48
N LEU A 234 -10.91 12.13 10.47
CA LEU A 234 -11.30 12.84 9.25
C LEU A 234 -12.35 13.91 9.58
N GLN A 235 -12.03 15.18 9.27
CA GLN A 235 -12.83 16.33 9.69
C GLN A 235 -13.78 16.84 8.61
N ASP A 236 -13.38 16.75 7.33
CA ASP A 236 -14.17 17.18 6.18
C ASP A 236 -13.89 16.31 4.94
N LEU A 237 -14.66 16.55 3.87
CA LEU A 237 -14.54 15.84 2.60
C LEU A 237 -14.26 16.82 1.43
N ASN A 238 -13.61 17.96 1.70
CA ASN A 238 -13.41 19.01 0.72
C ASN A 238 -12.66 18.56 -0.53
N GLY A 239 -11.76 17.60 -0.42
CA GLY A 239 -11.03 17.03 -1.56
C GLY A 239 -11.90 16.21 -2.54
N LEU A 240 -13.13 15.87 -2.18
CA LEU A 240 -14.00 15.01 -3.00
C LEU A 240 -15.02 15.76 -3.84
N GLN A 241 -15.08 17.08 -3.76
CA GLN A 241 -16.14 17.91 -4.37
C GLN A 241 -16.24 17.77 -5.90
N ASN A 242 -15.12 17.44 -6.56
CA ASN A 242 -15.05 17.32 -8.03
C ASN A 242 -15.10 15.87 -8.51
N TRP A 243 -15.28 14.93 -7.61
CA TRP A 243 -15.28 13.52 -7.99
C TRP A 243 -16.52 13.17 -8.81
N ASN A 244 -16.29 12.48 -9.93
CA ASN A 244 -17.35 11.88 -10.73
C ASN A 244 -17.34 10.37 -10.51
N VAL A 245 -18.32 9.88 -9.77
CA VAL A 245 -18.48 8.44 -9.47
C VAL A 245 -19.67 7.82 -10.23
N SER A 246 -20.08 8.41 -11.33
CA SER A 246 -21.26 7.94 -12.09
C SER A 246 -21.13 6.50 -12.61
N ASN A 247 -19.90 5.99 -12.78
CA ASN A 247 -19.63 4.61 -13.16
C ASN A 247 -19.52 3.66 -11.95
N SER A 248 -19.52 4.20 -10.72
CA SER A 248 -19.44 3.38 -9.53
C SER A 248 -20.68 2.50 -9.37
N THR A 249 -20.45 1.21 -9.16
CA THR A 249 -21.50 0.25 -8.81
C THR A 249 -21.45 -0.16 -7.35
N LYS A 250 -20.37 0.22 -6.64
CA LYS A 250 -20.13 -0.15 -5.25
C LYS A 250 -19.55 1.04 -4.48
N SER A 251 -20.30 1.52 -3.51
CA SER A 251 -19.93 2.64 -2.62
C SER A 251 -20.42 2.43 -1.18
N SER A 252 -20.66 1.18 -0.78
CA SER A 252 -21.13 0.88 0.58
C SER A 252 -20.07 1.27 1.60
N ASP A 253 -20.54 1.79 2.75
CA ASP A 253 -19.69 2.06 3.91
C ASP A 253 -18.52 3.02 3.67
N ILE A 254 -18.55 3.82 2.59
CA ILE A 254 -17.39 4.62 2.16
C ILE A 254 -16.83 5.51 3.26
N PHE A 255 -17.68 6.08 4.14
CA PHE A 255 -17.30 6.91 5.30
C PHE A 255 -17.76 6.29 6.64
N TYR A 256 -18.03 4.99 6.66
CA TYR A 256 -18.45 4.30 7.87
C TYR A 256 -17.53 4.63 9.05
N ASN A 257 -18.10 5.03 10.19
CA ASN A 257 -17.36 5.31 11.43
C ASN A 257 -16.29 6.42 11.34
N CYS A 258 -16.50 7.43 10.47
CA CYS A 258 -15.72 8.67 10.45
C CYS A 258 -16.27 9.63 11.52
N GLN A 259 -15.85 9.45 12.78
CA GLN A 259 -16.48 10.05 13.95
C GLN A 259 -16.26 11.57 14.08
N SER A 260 -15.21 12.13 13.44
CA SER A 260 -14.88 13.57 13.51
C SER A 260 -15.56 14.41 12.43
N LEU A 261 -16.28 13.82 11.49
CA LEU A 261 -17.05 14.57 10.50
C LEU A 261 -18.18 15.35 11.16
N GLN A 262 -18.27 16.66 10.88
CA GLN A 262 -19.28 17.54 11.46
C GLN A 262 -20.21 18.13 10.41
N GLU A 263 -19.65 18.66 9.34
CA GLU A 263 -20.40 19.27 8.23
C GLU A 263 -19.65 18.97 6.94
N ILE A 264 -20.36 18.42 5.95
CA ILE A 264 -19.75 17.98 4.67
C ILE A 264 -20.61 18.42 3.50
N SER A 265 -19.97 18.64 2.34
CA SER A 265 -20.62 18.98 1.07
C SER A 265 -20.32 17.93 0.01
N LEU A 266 -21.37 17.31 -0.52
CA LEU A 266 -21.30 16.24 -1.52
C LEU A 266 -22.01 16.62 -2.83
N SER A 267 -22.13 17.88 -3.12
CA SER A 267 -23.11 18.45 -4.07
C SER A 267 -23.13 17.85 -5.47
N ASN A 268 -22.03 17.22 -5.94
CA ASN A 268 -21.96 16.61 -7.28
C ASN A 268 -21.28 15.23 -7.27
N THR A 269 -20.95 14.70 -6.11
CA THR A 269 -20.06 13.55 -5.97
C THR A 269 -20.80 12.22 -6.04
N LEU A 270 -22.04 12.18 -5.54
CA LEU A 270 -22.83 10.96 -5.42
C LEU A 270 -24.22 11.17 -5.97
N ASP A 271 -24.71 10.22 -6.77
CA ASP A 271 -26.10 10.24 -7.29
C ASP A 271 -27.10 9.79 -6.22
N ILE A 272 -26.65 8.97 -5.29
CA ILE A 272 -27.48 8.37 -4.24
C ILE A 272 -26.79 8.58 -2.89
N LEU A 273 -27.58 8.99 -1.89
CA LEU A 273 -27.14 9.11 -0.52
C LEU A 273 -27.79 8.00 0.32
N THR A 274 -27.01 7.15 0.95
CA THR A 274 -27.52 6.04 1.78
C THR A 274 -27.04 6.15 3.23
N LYS A 275 -27.81 5.61 4.15
CA LYS A 275 -27.46 5.60 5.60
C LYS A 275 -26.14 4.86 5.87
N ASP A 276 -25.86 3.79 5.13
CA ASP A 276 -24.71 2.92 5.37
C ASP A 276 -23.39 3.67 5.10
N MET A 277 -23.40 4.66 4.19
CA MET A 277 -22.23 5.51 3.91
C MET A 277 -21.71 6.22 5.16
N PHE A 278 -22.59 6.60 6.10
CA PHE A 278 -22.26 7.40 7.28
C PHE A 278 -22.59 6.69 8.59
N GLU A 279 -22.80 5.37 8.56
CA GLU A 279 -23.12 4.62 9.78
C GLU A 279 -21.98 4.78 10.81
N LYS A 280 -22.33 4.99 12.06
CA LYS A 280 -21.41 5.29 13.19
C LYS A 280 -20.58 6.57 13.07
N CYS A 281 -20.91 7.46 12.14
CA CYS A 281 -20.41 8.84 12.15
C CYS A 281 -21.03 9.64 13.30
N ASN A 282 -20.64 10.93 13.42
CA ASN A 282 -21.25 11.86 14.37
C ASN A 282 -22.77 11.93 14.13
N PRO A 283 -23.63 11.68 15.14
CA PRO A 283 -25.08 11.72 14.98
C PRO A 283 -25.61 13.12 14.58
N ASN A 284 -24.83 14.18 14.82
CA ASN A 284 -25.16 15.55 14.44
C ASN A 284 -24.51 15.97 13.10
N LEU A 285 -23.94 15.02 12.34
CA LEU A 285 -23.34 15.29 11.04
C LEU A 285 -24.35 15.97 10.11
N LYS A 286 -23.99 17.13 9.56
CA LYS A 286 -24.75 17.84 8.52
C LYS A 286 -24.20 17.52 7.16
N ILE A 287 -25.07 17.12 6.23
CA ILE A 287 -24.72 16.68 4.88
C ILE A 287 -25.40 17.62 3.88
N HIS A 288 -24.64 18.48 3.21
CA HIS A 288 -25.11 19.32 2.13
C HIS A 288 -25.09 18.52 0.84
N TRP A 289 -26.26 18.24 0.29
CA TRP A 289 -26.42 17.47 -0.93
C TRP A 289 -27.63 17.96 -1.76
N LYS A 290 -27.44 18.17 -3.07
CA LYS A 290 -28.49 18.62 -4.03
C LYS A 290 -29.33 19.78 -3.49
N ASN A 291 -28.68 20.84 -2.97
CA ASN A 291 -29.32 22.05 -2.40
C ASN A 291 -30.15 21.83 -1.11
N HIS A 292 -30.01 20.70 -0.45
CA HIS A 292 -30.63 20.41 0.84
C HIS A 292 -29.58 20.11 1.89
N ILE A 293 -29.93 20.29 3.16
CA ILE A 293 -29.13 19.90 4.30
C ILE A 293 -29.83 18.73 4.98
N TYR A 294 -29.15 17.61 5.03
CA TYR A 294 -29.61 16.41 5.71
C TYR A 294 -28.79 16.19 6.98
N THR A 295 -29.42 15.57 7.97
CA THR A 295 -28.72 15.02 9.13
C THR A 295 -28.64 13.50 9.00
N TYR A 296 -27.80 12.86 9.81
CA TYR A 296 -27.79 11.41 9.85
C TYR A 296 -29.16 10.83 10.27
N ALA A 297 -29.92 11.57 11.10
CA ALA A 297 -31.28 11.18 11.51
C ALA A 297 -32.22 11.10 10.30
N ASP A 298 -32.11 12.05 9.35
CA ASP A 298 -32.92 12.03 8.13
C ASP A 298 -32.60 10.77 7.27
N LEU A 299 -31.33 10.38 7.20
CA LEU A 299 -30.94 9.16 6.48
C LEU A 299 -31.49 7.88 7.16
N LEU A 300 -31.60 7.87 8.48
CA LEU A 300 -32.22 6.75 9.20
C LEU A 300 -33.71 6.63 8.87
N GLU A 301 -34.41 7.74 8.69
CA GLU A 301 -35.85 7.77 8.37
C GLU A 301 -36.11 7.32 6.93
N TYR A 302 -35.36 7.87 5.97
CA TYR A 302 -35.61 7.63 4.54
C TYR A 302 -34.85 6.43 3.96
N GLN A 303 -33.85 5.89 4.66
CA GLN A 303 -32.93 4.81 4.27
C GLN A 303 -32.07 5.10 3.03
N THR A 304 -32.65 5.76 2.03
CA THR A 304 -31.98 6.18 0.77
C THR A 304 -32.62 7.48 0.28
N ILE A 305 -31.81 8.45 -0.13
CA ILE A 305 -32.25 9.71 -0.74
C ILE A 305 -31.68 9.79 -2.16
N TYR A 306 -32.54 10.09 -3.15
CA TYR A 306 -32.21 10.14 -4.58
C TYR A 306 -32.06 11.57 -5.10
#